data_aa3d31d3f8fd5162be2204ff41157f5b
#
_entry.id   aa3d31d3f8fd5162be2204ff41157f5b
#
_cell.length_a   1.000
_cell.length_b   1.000
_cell.length_c   1.000
_cell.angle_alpha   90.00
_cell.angle_beta   90.00
_cell.angle_gamma   90.00
#
_symmetry.space_group_name_H-M   'P 1'
#
loop_
_entity.id
_entity.type
_entity.pdbx_description
1 polymer ?
#
loop_
_entity_poly.entity_id
_entity_poly.type
_entity_poly.pdbx_seq_one_letter_code
_entity_poly.pdbx_strand_id
1 'polypeptide(L)'
;MTEQEKRDYIKANLGDKWWRMNNLYRIENEQGQLVQFKLRPAQELLFRCMWWLNIVLKARQLGFSTAIDIYLLDEALFNKNIKCGIIAQDQKAAGEIYRTKIEIPFDNLPAWLKATFKIESRRGGASGGYILFKHGSSIQVATSFRSGTVQRLHVSEHGKICAKYPEKAKEVRTGTLNAIHPGCVAFIESTAEGVGGDFYEMSINSQIGRASCRE
;
A
#
# COMPACT_ATOMS: atom_id res chain seq x y z
N MET A 1 -19.43 -9.76 -24.35
CA MET A 1 -18.86 -10.83 -23.49
C MET A 1 -19.89 -11.31 -22.50
N THR A 2 -20.17 -12.59 -22.48
CA THR A 2 -20.97 -13.24 -21.43
C THR A 2 -20.25 -13.22 -20.09
N GLU A 3 -20.94 -13.47 -18.99
CA GLU A 3 -20.32 -13.57 -17.66
C GLU A 3 -19.26 -14.68 -17.60
N GLN A 4 -19.46 -15.80 -18.34
CA GLN A 4 -18.48 -16.87 -18.42
C GLN A 4 -17.22 -16.45 -19.19
N GLU A 5 -17.37 -15.81 -20.34
CA GLU A 5 -16.24 -15.26 -21.10
C GLU A 5 -15.42 -14.25 -20.31
N LYS A 6 -16.08 -13.35 -19.54
CA LYS A 6 -15.39 -12.42 -18.63
C LYS A 6 -14.60 -13.16 -17.56
N ARG A 7 -15.20 -14.18 -16.96
CA ARG A 7 -14.54 -15.00 -15.94
C ARG A 7 -13.32 -15.70 -16.48
N ASP A 8 -13.40 -16.29 -17.66
CA ASP A 8 -12.30 -17.01 -18.29
C ASP A 8 -11.18 -16.04 -18.73
N TYR A 9 -11.54 -14.87 -19.23
CA TYR A 9 -10.59 -13.79 -19.53
C TYR A 9 -9.83 -13.34 -18.27
N ILE A 10 -10.53 -13.09 -17.15
CA ILE A 10 -9.89 -12.72 -15.89
C ILE A 10 -8.96 -13.85 -15.43
N LYS A 11 -9.41 -15.11 -15.43
CA LYS A 11 -8.59 -16.26 -15.02
C LYS A 11 -7.30 -16.38 -15.82
N ALA A 12 -7.36 -16.19 -17.13
CA ALA A 12 -6.20 -16.27 -18.02
C ALA A 12 -5.13 -15.22 -17.68
N ASN A 13 -5.51 -14.10 -17.09
CA ASN A 13 -4.62 -12.98 -16.79
C ASN A 13 -4.25 -12.87 -15.29
N LEU A 14 -4.77 -13.73 -14.40
CA LEU A 14 -4.49 -13.66 -12.96
C LEU A 14 -3.02 -13.85 -12.59
N GLY A 15 -2.21 -14.47 -13.45
CA GLY A 15 -0.77 -14.62 -13.25
C GLY A 15 0.01 -13.30 -13.36
N ASP A 16 -0.51 -12.32 -14.11
CA ASP A 16 0.15 -11.04 -14.33
C ASP A 16 -0.30 -10.00 -13.26
N LYS A 17 0.62 -9.61 -12.39
CA LYS A 17 0.39 -8.61 -11.36
C LYS A 17 -0.05 -7.25 -11.94
N TRP A 18 0.62 -6.80 -12.98
CA TRP A 18 0.33 -5.48 -13.56
C TRP A 18 -1.01 -5.45 -14.26
N TRP A 19 -1.39 -6.58 -14.88
CA TRP A 19 -2.75 -6.73 -15.38
C TRP A 19 -3.78 -6.69 -14.23
N ARG A 20 -3.53 -7.41 -13.13
CA ARG A 20 -4.43 -7.42 -11.96
C ARG A 20 -4.61 -6.01 -11.40
N MET A 21 -3.52 -5.28 -11.16
CA MET A 21 -3.58 -3.92 -10.64
C MET A 21 -4.41 -2.98 -11.53
N ASN A 22 -4.36 -3.14 -12.84
CA ASN A 22 -5.08 -2.28 -13.78
C ASN A 22 -6.52 -2.74 -14.08
N ASN A 23 -6.91 -3.96 -13.72
CA ASN A 23 -8.16 -4.55 -14.18
C ASN A 23 -9.04 -5.19 -13.09
N LEU A 24 -8.51 -5.49 -11.90
CA LEU A 24 -9.32 -6.14 -10.85
C LEU A 24 -9.92 -5.18 -9.86
N TYR A 25 -9.20 -4.14 -9.48
CA TYR A 25 -9.55 -3.32 -8.32
C TYR A 25 -10.44 -2.14 -8.69
N ARG A 26 -11.42 -1.85 -7.85
CA ARG A 26 -12.25 -0.66 -7.94
C ARG A 26 -12.03 0.21 -6.72
N ILE A 27 -12.00 1.52 -6.92
CA ILE A 27 -11.78 2.53 -5.88
C ILE A 27 -12.88 3.60 -5.95
N GLU A 28 -13.10 4.30 -4.85
CA GLU A 28 -13.89 5.52 -4.86
C GLU A 28 -13.06 6.68 -5.43
N ASN A 29 -13.63 7.41 -6.38
CA ASN A 29 -13.08 8.68 -6.85
C ASN A 29 -13.46 9.84 -5.90
N GLU A 30 -13.02 11.07 -6.20
CA GLU A 30 -13.31 12.26 -5.41
C GLU A 30 -14.80 12.60 -5.33
N GLN A 31 -15.62 12.08 -6.24
CA GLN A 31 -17.07 12.25 -6.27
C GLN A 31 -17.82 11.10 -5.54
N GLY A 32 -17.09 10.20 -4.87
CA GLY A 32 -17.67 9.04 -4.20
C GLY A 32 -18.16 7.93 -5.16
N GLN A 33 -17.81 7.99 -6.43
CA GLN A 33 -18.21 7.00 -7.43
C GLN A 33 -17.19 5.85 -7.47
N LEU A 34 -17.69 4.64 -7.60
CA LEU A 34 -16.88 3.45 -7.74
C LEU A 34 -16.35 3.31 -9.17
N VAL A 35 -15.05 3.54 -9.36
CA VAL A 35 -14.37 3.51 -10.65
C VAL A 35 -13.31 2.42 -10.71
N GLN A 36 -12.97 1.97 -11.93
CA GLN A 36 -11.86 1.06 -12.15
C GLN A 36 -10.54 1.75 -11.81
N PHE A 37 -9.74 1.13 -10.93
CA PHE A 37 -8.38 1.58 -10.69
C PHE A 37 -7.51 1.27 -11.92
N LYS A 38 -6.70 2.25 -12.31
CA LYS A 38 -5.64 2.10 -13.32
C LYS A 38 -4.42 2.90 -12.88
N LEU A 39 -3.26 2.31 -13.08
CA LEU A 39 -2.00 3.00 -12.84
C LEU A 39 -1.84 4.19 -13.77
N ARG A 40 -1.38 5.31 -13.23
CA ARG A 40 -0.96 6.48 -13.99
C ARG A 40 0.53 6.33 -14.37
N PRO A 41 1.04 6.98 -15.44
CA PRO A 41 2.43 6.82 -15.88
C PRO A 41 3.48 7.02 -14.78
N ALA A 42 3.31 8.02 -13.90
CA ALA A 42 4.22 8.25 -12.78
C ALA A 42 4.19 7.13 -11.73
N GLN A 43 3.04 6.49 -11.53
CA GLN A 43 2.91 5.34 -10.63
C GLN A 43 3.52 4.08 -11.24
N GLU A 44 3.37 3.88 -12.55
CA GLU A 44 4.05 2.80 -13.28
C GLU A 44 5.56 2.95 -13.17
N LEU A 45 6.07 4.18 -13.35
CA LEU A 45 7.50 4.46 -13.19
C LEU A 45 7.99 4.10 -11.78
N LEU A 46 7.24 4.48 -10.72
CA LEU A 46 7.59 4.09 -9.36
C LEU A 46 7.76 2.57 -9.23
N PHE A 47 6.81 1.78 -9.75
CA PHE A 47 6.86 0.32 -9.62
C PHE A 47 7.91 -0.34 -10.52
N ARG A 48 8.25 0.25 -11.65
CA ARG A 48 9.36 -0.22 -12.50
C ARG A 48 10.72 0.01 -11.86
N CYS A 49 10.85 1.11 -11.09
CA CYS A 49 12.10 1.52 -10.45
C CYS A 49 12.15 1.17 -8.95
N MET A 50 11.15 0.48 -8.42
CA MET A 50 11.07 0.18 -6.99
C MET A 50 12.21 -0.72 -6.54
N TRP A 51 12.69 -0.44 -5.34
CA TRP A 51 13.70 -1.19 -4.63
C TRP A 51 13.14 -1.67 -3.28
N TRP A 52 13.97 -2.23 -2.42
CA TRP A 52 13.54 -2.66 -1.09
C TRP A 52 13.10 -1.48 -0.20
N LEU A 53 13.66 -0.27 -0.40
CA LEU A 53 13.26 0.95 0.29
C LEU A 53 13.04 2.08 -0.72
N ASN A 54 11.83 2.61 -0.76
CA ASN A 54 11.41 3.62 -1.72
C ASN A 54 10.96 4.88 -0.98
N ILE A 55 11.63 6.00 -1.22
CA ILE A 55 11.24 7.30 -0.69
C ILE A 55 10.52 8.07 -1.80
N VAL A 56 9.26 8.42 -1.56
CA VAL A 56 8.38 9.07 -2.55
C VAL A 56 7.98 10.46 -2.07
N LEU A 57 8.73 11.47 -2.51
CA LEU A 57 8.33 12.86 -2.37
C LEU A 57 7.37 13.22 -3.50
N LYS A 58 6.16 13.59 -3.16
CA LYS A 58 5.08 13.79 -4.14
C LYS A 58 4.33 15.12 -3.94
N ALA A 59 3.72 15.62 -5.00
CA ALA A 59 2.66 16.61 -4.89
C ALA A 59 1.34 15.95 -4.43
N ARG A 60 0.39 16.75 -3.97
CA ARG A 60 -0.95 16.27 -3.59
C ARG A 60 -1.70 15.71 -4.80
N GLN A 61 -2.65 14.78 -4.55
CA GLN A 61 -3.61 14.25 -5.54
C GLN A 61 -3.01 13.47 -6.72
N LEU A 62 -1.76 13.03 -6.63
CA LEU A 62 -1.13 12.18 -7.64
C LEU A 62 -1.52 10.68 -7.51
N GLY A 63 -2.25 10.32 -6.44
CA GLY A 63 -2.76 8.97 -6.23
C GLY A 63 -1.70 7.93 -5.86
N PHE A 64 -0.47 8.32 -5.49
CA PHE A 64 0.59 7.39 -5.12
C PHE A 64 0.22 6.52 -3.92
N SER A 65 -0.37 7.11 -2.86
CA SER A 65 -0.81 6.34 -1.68
C SER A 65 -1.80 5.24 -2.09
N THR A 66 -2.78 5.56 -2.96
CA THR A 66 -3.75 4.58 -3.47
C THR A 66 -3.07 3.48 -4.27
N ALA A 67 -2.12 3.82 -5.14
CA ALA A 67 -1.40 2.84 -5.95
C ALA A 67 -0.57 1.88 -5.08
N ILE A 68 0.12 2.41 -4.06
CA ILE A 68 0.90 1.62 -3.11
C ILE A 68 -0.02 0.72 -2.28
N ASP A 69 -1.15 1.24 -1.79
CA ASP A 69 -2.10 0.45 -0.98
C ASP A 69 -2.75 -0.69 -1.79
N ILE A 70 -3.10 -0.44 -3.05
CA ILE A 70 -3.58 -1.49 -3.98
C ILE A 70 -2.47 -2.52 -4.25
N TYR A 71 -1.21 -2.09 -4.42
CA TYR A 71 -0.08 -3.01 -4.57
C TYR A 71 0.07 -3.90 -3.33
N LEU A 72 -0.03 -3.35 -2.11
CA LEU A 72 0.04 -4.13 -0.88
C LEU A 72 -1.16 -5.09 -0.74
N LEU A 73 -2.35 -4.67 -1.13
CA LEU A 73 -3.53 -5.54 -1.15
C LEU A 73 -3.34 -6.71 -2.12
N ASP A 74 -2.83 -6.45 -3.34
CA ASP A 74 -2.54 -7.48 -4.33
C ASP A 74 -1.48 -8.48 -3.81
N GLU A 75 -0.42 -7.98 -3.15
CA GLU A 75 0.58 -8.83 -2.50
C GLU A 75 -0.03 -9.76 -1.44
N ALA A 76 -0.92 -9.23 -0.59
CA ALA A 76 -1.57 -10.02 0.44
C ALA A 76 -2.55 -11.06 -0.13
N LEU A 77 -3.19 -10.77 -1.26
CA LEU A 77 -4.17 -11.66 -1.89
C LEU A 77 -3.51 -12.80 -2.68
N PHE A 78 -2.48 -12.49 -3.47
CA PHE A 78 -1.93 -13.43 -4.44
C PHE A 78 -0.62 -14.11 -4.02
N ASN A 79 -0.09 -13.78 -2.83
CA ASN A 79 1.05 -14.47 -2.26
C ASN A 79 0.68 -15.12 -0.93
N LYS A 80 1.43 -16.16 -0.53
CA LYS A 80 1.23 -16.85 0.75
C LYS A 80 2.23 -16.31 1.80
N ASN A 81 1.77 -16.23 3.05
CA ASN A 81 2.58 -15.86 4.21
C ASN A 81 3.21 -14.46 4.12
N ILE A 82 2.59 -13.54 3.37
CA ILE A 82 3.03 -12.15 3.25
C ILE A 82 2.24 -11.27 4.23
N LYS A 83 2.95 -10.56 5.09
CA LYS A 83 2.38 -9.58 6.01
C LYS A 83 2.58 -8.17 5.46
N CYS A 84 1.48 -7.52 5.13
CA CYS A 84 1.45 -6.14 4.63
C CYS A 84 1.01 -5.19 5.74
N GLY A 85 1.75 -4.11 5.94
CA GLY A 85 1.45 -3.07 6.92
C GLY A 85 1.36 -1.69 6.31
N ILE A 86 0.36 -0.91 6.73
CA ILE A 86 0.20 0.48 6.33
C ILE A 86 0.17 1.33 7.60
N ILE A 87 1.14 2.23 7.76
CA ILE A 87 1.20 3.19 8.87
C ILE A 87 0.58 4.51 8.41
N ALA A 88 -0.49 4.90 9.09
CA ALA A 88 -1.15 6.19 8.88
C ALA A 88 -0.70 7.22 9.92
N GLN A 89 -0.86 8.50 9.59
CA GLN A 89 -0.45 9.60 10.49
C GLN A 89 -1.22 9.59 11.83
N ASP A 90 -2.51 9.28 11.81
CA ASP A 90 -3.39 9.22 12.98
C ASP A 90 -4.50 8.16 12.82
N GLN A 91 -5.30 7.95 13.86
CA GLN A 91 -6.35 6.94 13.88
C GLN A 91 -7.44 7.18 12.84
N LYS A 92 -7.84 8.46 12.64
CA LYS A 92 -8.86 8.82 11.65
C LYS A 92 -8.38 8.48 10.24
N ALA A 93 -7.14 8.86 9.92
CA ALA A 93 -6.53 8.53 8.64
C ALA A 93 -6.39 7.01 8.46
N ALA A 94 -6.07 6.26 9.52
CA ALA A 94 -5.99 4.80 9.45
C ALA A 94 -7.34 4.16 9.12
N GLY A 95 -8.43 4.62 9.75
CA GLY A 95 -9.79 4.16 9.44
C GLY A 95 -10.20 4.48 8.01
N GLU A 96 -9.89 5.70 7.54
CA GLU A 96 -10.19 6.12 6.18
C GLU A 96 -9.40 5.31 5.13
N ILE A 97 -8.10 5.12 5.32
CA ILE A 97 -7.26 4.30 4.43
C ILE A 97 -7.79 2.86 4.39
N TYR A 98 -8.07 2.26 5.56
CA TYR A 98 -8.60 0.90 5.60
C TYR A 98 -9.89 0.78 4.79
N ARG A 99 -10.87 1.65 5.04
CA ARG A 99 -12.16 1.62 4.35
C ARG A 99 -12.01 1.85 2.85
N THR A 100 -11.34 2.94 2.45
CA THR A 100 -11.36 3.38 1.05
C THR A 100 -10.36 2.66 0.15
N LYS A 101 -9.23 2.18 0.71
CA LYS A 101 -8.12 1.64 -0.09
C LYS A 101 -7.88 0.15 0.11
N ILE A 102 -8.48 -0.46 1.14
CA ILE A 102 -8.38 -1.90 1.39
C ILE A 102 -9.75 -2.57 1.31
N GLU A 103 -10.70 -2.12 2.13
CA GLU A 103 -12.01 -2.74 2.25
C GLU A 103 -12.82 -2.62 0.97
N ILE A 104 -13.02 -1.42 0.44
CA ILE A 104 -13.77 -1.18 -0.80
C ILE A 104 -13.14 -1.92 -2.00
N PRO A 105 -11.82 -1.83 -2.28
CA PRO A 105 -11.23 -2.59 -3.37
C PRO A 105 -11.37 -4.11 -3.22
N PHE A 106 -11.21 -4.65 -2.02
CA PHE A 106 -11.38 -6.07 -1.75
C PHE A 106 -12.84 -6.52 -1.93
N ASP A 107 -13.79 -5.77 -1.37
CA ASP A 107 -15.21 -6.15 -1.41
C ASP A 107 -15.82 -6.05 -2.81
N ASN A 108 -15.24 -5.24 -3.69
CA ASN A 108 -15.65 -5.10 -5.08
C ASN A 108 -14.90 -6.00 -6.08
N LEU A 109 -14.09 -6.94 -5.60
CA LEU A 109 -13.57 -8.02 -6.46
C LEU A 109 -14.72 -8.88 -7.04
N PRO A 110 -14.55 -9.48 -8.23
CA PRO A 110 -15.52 -10.44 -8.75
C PRO A 110 -15.87 -11.48 -7.69
N ALA A 111 -17.16 -11.73 -7.45
CA ALA A 111 -17.65 -12.57 -6.34
C ALA A 111 -17.00 -13.97 -6.32
N TRP A 112 -16.85 -14.60 -7.50
CA TRP A 112 -16.22 -15.90 -7.62
C TRP A 112 -14.73 -15.88 -7.25
N LEU A 113 -14.01 -14.77 -7.54
CA LEU A 113 -12.61 -14.61 -7.18
C LEU A 113 -12.46 -14.30 -5.69
N LYS A 114 -13.29 -13.38 -5.17
CA LYS A 114 -13.32 -13.06 -3.74
C LYS A 114 -13.55 -14.31 -2.87
N ALA A 115 -14.43 -15.21 -3.30
CA ALA A 115 -14.70 -16.46 -2.61
C ALA A 115 -13.49 -17.42 -2.51
N THR A 116 -12.47 -17.24 -3.36
CA THR A 116 -11.22 -18.03 -3.27
C THR A 116 -10.33 -17.54 -2.14
N PHE A 117 -10.40 -16.27 -1.77
CA PHE A 117 -9.63 -15.68 -0.68
C PHE A 117 -10.34 -15.91 0.66
N LYS A 118 -10.13 -17.10 1.22
CA LYS A 118 -10.74 -17.47 2.51
C LYS A 118 -10.20 -16.59 3.62
N ILE A 119 -11.08 -15.75 4.18
CA ILE A 119 -10.76 -14.92 5.33
C ILE A 119 -10.74 -15.80 6.59
N GLU A 120 -9.71 -15.67 7.41
CA GLU A 120 -9.64 -16.25 8.74
C GLU A 120 -10.18 -15.28 9.79
N SER A 121 -9.77 -13.99 9.69
CA SER A 121 -10.24 -12.93 10.56
C SER A 121 -10.22 -11.59 9.82
N ARG A 122 -11.23 -10.75 10.08
CA ARG A 122 -11.32 -9.39 9.54
C ARG A 122 -11.90 -8.47 10.61
N ARG A 123 -11.28 -7.32 10.77
CA ARG A 123 -11.77 -6.24 11.61
C ARG A 123 -11.49 -4.91 10.94
N GLY A 124 -12.49 -4.03 10.89
CA GLY A 124 -12.35 -2.65 10.44
C GLY A 124 -13.06 -1.70 11.39
N GLY A 125 -12.65 -0.44 11.38
CA GLY A 125 -13.25 0.59 12.21
C GLY A 125 -12.59 1.95 12.03
N ALA A 126 -13.02 2.92 12.85
CA ALA A 126 -12.58 4.32 12.77
C ALA A 126 -11.07 4.55 13.03
N SER A 127 -10.37 3.56 13.59
CA SER A 127 -8.95 3.65 13.91
C SER A 127 -8.05 2.70 13.11
N GLY A 128 -8.55 2.19 11.97
CA GLY A 128 -7.85 1.26 11.10
C GLY A 128 -8.51 -0.11 11.02
N GLY A 129 -7.79 -1.10 10.58
CA GLY A 129 -8.32 -2.45 10.44
C GLY A 129 -7.32 -3.44 9.89
N TYR A 130 -7.75 -4.69 9.79
CA TYR A 130 -6.93 -5.76 9.21
C TYR A 130 -7.80 -6.82 8.52
N ILE A 131 -7.19 -7.55 7.61
CA ILE A 131 -7.69 -8.79 7.04
C ILE A 131 -6.58 -9.84 7.17
N LEU A 132 -6.89 -10.96 7.79
CA LEU A 132 -6.04 -12.15 7.85
C LEU A 132 -6.68 -13.23 6.98
N PHE A 133 -5.89 -13.80 6.07
CA PHE A 133 -6.32 -14.84 5.16
C PHE A 133 -5.83 -16.22 5.61
N LYS A 134 -6.62 -17.26 5.35
CA LYS A 134 -6.27 -18.66 5.70
C LYS A 134 -4.97 -19.16 5.06
N HIS A 135 -4.47 -18.52 4.00
CA HIS A 135 -3.18 -18.83 3.39
C HIS A 135 -1.99 -18.16 4.09
N GLY A 136 -2.21 -17.56 5.26
CA GLY A 136 -1.18 -16.99 6.13
C GLY A 136 -0.80 -15.54 5.82
N SER A 137 -1.32 -14.95 4.75
CA SER A 137 -1.08 -13.53 4.45
C SER A 137 -2.04 -12.62 5.19
N SER A 138 -1.60 -11.39 5.44
CA SER A 138 -2.42 -10.37 6.08
C SER A 138 -2.13 -8.99 5.53
N ILE A 139 -3.13 -8.11 5.64
CA ILE A 139 -2.96 -6.67 5.44
C ILE A 139 -3.56 -5.94 6.62
N GLN A 140 -2.81 -5.00 7.20
CA GLN A 140 -3.21 -4.24 8.36
C GLN A 140 -2.94 -2.76 8.16
N VAL A 141 -3.88 -1.92 8.55
CA VAL A 141 -3.74 -0.46 8.62
C VAL A 141 -3.82 -0.03 10.07
N ALA A 142 -2.78 0.64 10.55
CA ALA A 142 -2.66 1.09 11.94
C ALA A 142 -1.83 2.38 12.03
N THR A 143 -1.70 2.92 13.23
CA THR A 143 -0.84 4.09 13.45
C THR A 143 0.60 3.72 13.80
N SER A 144 0.86 2.48 14.19
CA SER A 144 2.21 1.93 14.44
C SER A 144 2.19 0.41 14.41
N PHE A 145 3.36 -0.20 14.19
CA PHE A 145 3.59 -1.64 14.33
C PHE A 145 4.73 -1.86 15.32
N ARG A 146 4.41 -2.32 16.51
CA ARG A 146 5.39 -2.51 17.61
C ARG A 146 6.00 -3.91 17.66
N SER A 147 5.40 -4.88 17.00
CA SER A 147 5.88 -6.26 16.99
C SER A 147 5.47 -6.97 15.70
N GLY A 148 6.38 -7.76 15.16
CA GLY A 148 6.14 -8.62 14.02
C GLY A 148 6.88 -8.16 12.75
N THR A 149 7.31 -9.14 11.99
CA THR A 149 7.94 -8.92 10.67
C THR A 149 6.87 -8.50 9.67
N VAL A 150 7.05 -7.34 9.05
CA VAL A 150 6.24 -6.85 7.94
C VAL A 150 7.08 -6.94 6.66
N GLN A 151 6.64 -7.72 5.68
CA GLN A 151 7.39 -7.89 4.44
C GLN A 151 7.07 -6.82 3.39
N ARG A 152 5.88 -6.22 3.47
CA ARG A 152 5.45 -5.11 2.61
C ARG A 152 4.95 -3.97 3.49
N LEU A 153 5.63 -2.86 3.46
CA LEU A 153 5.33 -1.71 4.32
C LEU A 153 5.01 -0.47 3.50
N HIS A 154 3.98 0.25 3.92
CA HIS A 154 3.71 1.61 3.46
C HIS A 154 3.62 2.54 4.67
N VAL A 155 4.46 3.58 4.69
CA VAL A 155 4.36 4.69 5.64
C VAL A 155 3.75 5.88 4.92
N SER A 156 2.49 6.14 5.18
CA SER A 156 1.72 7.20 4.52
C SER A 156 1.90 8.54 5.23
N GLU A 157 2.18 9.59 4.48
CA GLU A 157 2.33 10.97 4.95
C GLU A 157 3.40 11.10 6.06
N HIS A 158 4.57 10.48 5.86
CA HIS A 158 5.64 10.45 6.88
C HIS A 158 6.15 11.84 7.25
N GLY A 159 6.19 12.79 6.33
CA GLY A 159 6.53 14.20 6.64
C GLY A 159 5.59 14.82 7.66
N LYS A 160 4.27 14.56 7.55
CA LYS A 160 3.30 15.00 8.54
C LYS A 160 3.48 14.30 9.88
N ILE A 161 3.85 13.00 9.87
CA ILE A 161 4.18 12.28 11.10
C ILE A 161 5.39 12.94 11.77
N CYS A 162 6.44 13.27 11.02
CA CYS A 162 7.62 13.96 11.55
C CYS A 162 7.27 15.34 12.14
N ALA A 163 6.44 16.12 11.45
CA ALA A 163 6.08 17.46 11.89
C ALA A 163 5.16 17.49 13.13
N LYS A 164 4.20 16.56 13.21
CA LYS A 164 3.17 16.56 14.27
C LYS A 164 3.47 15.60 15.42
N TYR A 165 4.19 14.51 15.16
CA TYR A 165 4.40 13.42 16.10
C TYR A 165 5.85 12.93 16.04
N PRO A 166 6.86 13.74 16.44
CA PRO A 166 8.28 13.43 16.28
C PRO A 166 8.71 12.13 16.98
N GLU A 167 8.15 11.83 18.16
CA GLU A 167 8.44 10.56 18.86
C GLU A 167 7.94 9.35 18.06
N LYS A 168 6.78 9.47 17.43
CA LYS A 168 6.26 8.42 16.53
C LYS A 168 7.11 8.26 15.28
N ALA A 169 7.59 9.36 14.69
CA ALA A 169 8.52 9.30 13.56
C ALA A 169 9.78 8.54 13.93
N LYS A 170 10.34 8.81 15.12
CA LYS A 170 11.48 8.09 15.66
C LYS A 170 11.17 6.61 15.86
N GLU A 171 10.00 6.26 16.41
CA GLU A 171 9.55 4.86 16.56
C GLU A 171 9.45 4.14 15.22
N VAL A 172 8.88 4.79 14.19
CA VAL A 172 8.80 4.25 12.82
C VAL A 172 10.19 3.98 12.27
N ARG A 173 11.11 4.94 12.40
CA ARG A 173 12.49 4.82 11.92
C ARG A 173 13.25 3.70 12.64
N THR A 174 13.26 3.71 13.97
CA THR A 174 14.08 2.79 14.76
C THR A 174 13.47 1.40 14.93
N GLY A 175 12.15 1.31 15.01
CA GLY A 175 11.43 0.05 15.18
C GLY A 175 11.05 -0.60 13.86
N THR A 176 10.24 0.09 13.07
CA THR A 176 9.63 -0.53 11.88
C THR A 176 10.61 -0.61 10.70
N LEU A 177 11.35 0.46 10.41
CA LEU A 177 12.27 0.48 9.25
C LEU A 177 13.50 -0.39 9.47
N ASN A 178 14.04 -0.44 10.70
CA ASN A 178 15.18 -1.32 11.01
C ASN A 178 14.80 -2.82 10.99
N ALA A 179 13.52 -3.15 11.08
CA ALA A 179 13.05 -4.53 10.96
C ALA A 179 12.89 -4.97 9.49
N ILE A 180 13.08 -4.06 8.52
CA ILE A 180 13.03 -4.37 7.09
C ILE A 180 14.36 -5.02 6.69
N HIS A 181 14.27 -6.23 6.17
CA HIS A 181 15.43 -7.03 5.74
C HIS A 181 15.34 -7.32 4.22
N PRO A 182 16.40 -7.86 3.60
CA PRO A 182 16.38 -8.29 2.21
C PRO A 182 15.17 -9.21 1.91
N GLY A 183 14.43 -8.91 0.83
CA GLY A 183 13.16 -9.57 0.49
C GLY A 183 11.90 -8.82 0.95
N CYS A 184 12.04 -7.82 1.83
CA CYS A 184 10.97 -6.86 2.14
C CYS A 184 10.94 -5.71 1.13
N VAL A 185 9.79 -5.05 1.03
CA VAL A 185 9.64 -3.79 0.25
C VAL A 185 8.93 -2.76 1.11
N ALA A 186 9.52 -1.58 1.23
CA ALA A 186 8.94 -0.45 1.94
C ALA A 186 8.77 0.75 1.03
N PHE A 187 7.65 1.43 1.21
CA PHE A 187 7.36 2.73 0.61
C PHE A 187 7.15 3.74 1.74
N ILE A 188 7.93 4.81 1.74
CA ILE A 188 7.76 5.95 2.63
C ILE A 188 7.39 7.13 1.77
N GLU A 189 6.16 7.62 1.91
CA GLU A 189 5.68 8.69 1.06
C GLU A 189 5.17 9.88 1.85
N SER A 190 5.37 11.07 1.30
CA SER A 190 4.77 12.29 1.82
C SER A 190 4.76 13.41 0.78
N THR A 191 3.89 14.40 1.04
CA THR A 191 4.08 15.75 0.53
C THR A 191 5.19 16.45 1.31
N ALA A 192 5.78 17.51 0.74
CA ALA A 192 6.75 18.34 1.44
C ALA A 192 6.09 19.02 2.65
N GLU A 193 6.71 18.91 3.82
CA GLU A 193 6.28 19.51 5.09
C GLU A 193 7.41 20.36 5.71
N GLY A 194 8.12 21.12 4.86
CA GLY A 194 9.26 21.96 5.26
C GLY A 194 10.62 21.34 4.92
N VAL A 195 11.69 22.04 5.33
CA VAL A 195 13.10 21.70 5.02
C VAL A 195 13.82 21.09 6.23
N GLY A 196 13.14 20.29 7.03
CA GLY A 196 13.71 19.64 8.20
C GLY A 196 12.95 18.39 8.60
N GLY A 197 13.54 17.63 9.53
CA GLY A 197 12.97 16.37 10.02
C GLY A 197 13.37 15.14 9.21
N ASP A 198 13.02 13.98 9.75
CA ASP A 198 13.48 12.68 9.28
C ASP A 198 13.14 12.40 7.80
N PHE A 199 11.93 12.76 7.35
CA PHE A 199 11.53 12.55 5.96
C PHE A 199 12.34 13.41 4.98
N TYR A 200 12.64 14.66 5.36
CA TYR A 200 13.50 15.54 4.56
C TYR A 200 14.91 14.96 4.45
N GLU A 201 15.50 14.55 5.57
CA GLU A 201 16.82 13.90 5.60
C GLU A 201 16.85 12.63 4.74
N MET A 202 15.84 11.78 4.87
CA MET A 202 15.69 10.57 4.04
C MET A 202 15.63 10.91 2.54
N SER A 203 14.85 11.94 2.17
CA SER A 203 14.69 12.32 0.77
C SER A 203 15.97 12.87 0.16
N ILE A 204 16.78 13.63 0.93
CA ILE A 204 18.07 14.14 0.49
C ILE A 204 19.09 13.01 0.41
N ASN A 205 19.20 12.19 1.45
CA ASN A 205 20.18 11.10 1.50
C ASN A 205 19.89 10.03 0.43
N SER A 206 18.63 9.80 0.07
CA SER A 206 18.26 8.88 -1.02
C SER A 206 18.76 9.35 -2.39
N GLN A 207 19.04 10.65 -2.55
CA GLN A 207 19.60 11.19 -3.79
C GLN A 207 21.09 10.83 -3.98
N ILE A 208 21.78 10.49 -2.91
CA ILE A 208 23.19 10.08 -2.95
C ILE A 208 23.36 8.63 -3.41
N GLY A 209 22.34 7.80 -3.19
CA GLY A 209 22.30 6.39 -3.58
C GLY A 209 21.47 6.08 -4.84
N ARG A 210 21.26 7.05 -5.73
CA ARG A 210 20.48 6.85 -6.95
C ARG A 210 21.04 5.69 -7.77
N ALA A 211 20.38 4.53 -7.71
CA ALA A 211 20.28 3.71 -8.90
C ALA A 211 19.49 4.55 -9.91
N SER A 212 20.19 5.22 -10.82
CA SER A 212 19.52 5.82 -11.97
C SER A 212 18.78 4.68 -12.67
N CYS A 213 17.47 4.79 -12.85
CA CYS A 213 16.79 4.03 -13.88
C CYS A 213 17.43 4.47 -15.20
N ARG A 214 18.47 3.78 -15.62
CA ARG A 214 19.03 3.91 -16.96
C ARG A 214 18.14 3.08 -17.86
N GLU A 215 17.75 3.72 -18.94
CA GLU A 215 16.94 3.21 -20.05
C GLU A 215 17.39 1.82 -20.53
#